data_84822ebe7fa0872d61b09fe8235c0c80
#
_entry.id   84822ebe7fa0872d61b09fe8235c0c80
#
_cell.length_a   1.000
_cell.length_b   1.000
_cell.length_c   1.000
_cell.angle_alpha   90.00
_cell.angle_beta   90.00
_cell.angle_gamma   90.00
#
_symmetry.space_group_name_H-M   'P 1'
#
loop_
_entity.id
_entity.type
_entity.pdbx_description
1 polymer ?
#
loop_
_entity_poly.entity_id
_entity_poly.type
_entity_poly.pdbx_seq_one_letter_code
_entity_poly.pdbx_strand_id
1 'polypeptide(L)'
;MKVYLGSKNIVKINATKEVLEQYGFEVVGVDVDSKVSSQPKCDQETIEGAYNRAKALPKNSFRIGLEAGIEMLNGQMYLTNFGVLIDPNDN
;
A
#
# COMPACT_ATOMS: atom_id res chain seq x y z
N MET A 1 -16.69 -3.97 9.14
CA MET A 1 -16.35 -3.42 7.81
C MET A 1 -14.98 -3.90 7.39
N LYS A 2 -14.85 -4.36 6.16
CA LYS A 2 -13.57 -4.88 5.67
C LYS A 2 -12.72 -3.81 5.03
N VAL A 3 -11.40 -3.90 5.24
CA VAL A 3 -10.39 -3.12 4.54
C VAL A 3 -9.46 -4.10 3.84
N TYR A 4 -9.30 -3.98 2.54
CA TYR A 4 -8.37 -4.81 1.78
C TYR A 4 -7.01 -4.14 1.72
N LEU A 5 -5.98 -4.92 2.00
CA LEU A 5 -4.58 -4.47 1.93
C LEU A 5 -3.88 -5.22 0.81
N GLY A 6 -3.30 -4.49 -0.13
CA GLY A 6 -2.60 -5.07 -1.29
C GLY A 6 -1.21 -5.57 -0.92
N SER A 7 -1.14 -6.61 -0.09
CA SER A 7 0.13 -7.20 0.33
C SER A 7 -0.07 -8.62 0.85
N LYS A 8 0.93 -9.48 0.64
CA LYS A 8 1.04 -10.78 1.30
C LYS A 8 2.04 -10.75 2.45
N ASN A 9 2.72 -9.64 2.66
CA ASN A 9 3.73 -9.53 3.72
C ASN A 9 3.06 -9.54 5.08
N ILE A 10 3.33 -10.59 5.88
CA ILE A 10 2.67 -10.77 7.18
C ILE A 10 2.98 -9.62 8.16
N VAL A 11 4.16 -9.03 8.06
CA VAL A 11 4.53 -7.90 8.92
C VAL A 11 3.67 -6.69 8.60
N LYS A 12 3.46 -6.39 7.31
CA LYS A 12 2.61 -5.27 6.87
C LYS A 12 1.15 -5.53 7.24
N ILE A 13 0.68 -6.76 7.04
CA ILE A 13 -0.69 -7.14 7.38
C ILE A 13 -0.92 -6.97 8.88
N ASN A 14 -0.01 -7.48 9.72
CA ASN A 14 -0.15 -7.39 11.17
C ASN A 14 -0.08 -5.96 11.67
N ALA A 15 0.81 -5.14 11.10
CA ALA A 15 0.89 -3.73 11.46
C ALA A 15 -0.39 -2.97 11.13
N THR A 16 -0.98 -3.26 9.97
CA THR A 16 -2.24 -2.65 9.56
C THR A 16 -3.39 -3.10 10.45
N LYS A 17 -3.44 -4.39 10.78
CA LYS A 17 -4.44 -4.94 11.70
C LYS A 17 -4.36 -4.28 13.07
N GLU A 18 -3.17 -4.12 13.60
CA GLU A 18 -2.96 -3.51 14.92
C GLU A 18 -3.57 -2.12 15.00
N VAL A 19 -3.47 -1.34 13.94
CA VAL A 19 -4.03 0.00 13.89
C VAL A 19 -5.53 0.00 13.62
N LEU A 20 -5.97 -0.74 12.61
CA LEU A 20 -7.34 -0.61 12.09
C LEU A 20 -8.37 -1.48 12.83
N GLU A 21 -7.97 -2.60 13.41
CA GLU A 21 -8.94 -3.46 14.11
C GLU A 21 -9.46 -2.82 15.38
N GLN A 22 -8.70 -1.91 16.00
CA GLN A 22 -9.20 -1.15 17.14
C GLN A 22 -10.35 -0.21 16.78
N TYR A 23 -10.53 0.10 15.50
CA TYR A 23 -11.64 0.93 15.00
C TYR A 23 -12.76 0.10 14.38
N GLY A 24 -12.74 -1.21 14.55
CA GLY A 24 -13.79 -2.09 14.07
C GLY A 24 -13.64 -2.56 12.63
N PHE A 25 -12.48 -2.38 12.00
CA PHE A 25 -12.23 -2.87 10.65
C PHE A 25 -11.62 -4.26 10.69
N GLU A 26 -12.01 -5.09 9.72
CA GLU A 26 -11.34 -6.37 9.47
C GLU A 26 -10.38 -6.18 8.31
N VAL A 27 -9.09 -6.45 8.53
CA VAL A 27 -8.06 -6.27 7.50
C VAL A 27 -7.81 -7.60 6.79
N VAL A 28 -7.91 -7.57 5.46
CA VAL A 28 -7.69 -8.75 4.60
C VAL A 28 -6.53 -8.45 3.65
N GLY A 29 -5.46 -9.23 3.74
CA GLY A 29 -4.33 -9.12 2.83
C GLY A 29 -4.60 -9.83 1.52
N VAL A 30 -4.27 -9.18 0.40
CA VAL A 30 -4.46 -9.74 -0.94
C VAL A 30 -3.17 -9.55 -1.73
N ASP A 31 -2.74 -10.60 -2.43
CA ASP A 31 -1.57 -10.51 -3.30
C ASP A 31 -1.93 -9.76 -4.58
N VAL A 32 -1.28 -8.63 -4.79
CA VAL A 32 -1.49 -7.79 -5.98
C VAL A 32 -0.16 -7.28 -6.50
N ASP A 33 -0.12 -6.96 -7.79
CA ASP A 33 1.08 -6.43 -8.44
C ASP A 33 1.06 -4.90 -8.42
N SER A 34 2.20 -4.30 -8.09
CA SER A 34 2.36 -2.84 -8.13
C SER A 34 2.46 -2.30 -9.55
N LYS A 35 2.83 -3.14 -10.52
CA LYS A 35 3.05 -2.79 -11.93
C LYS A 35 4.12 -1.72 -12.13
N VAL A 36 5.04 -1.62 -11.19
CA VAL A 36 6.23 -0.78 -11.29
C VAL A 36 7.45 -1.66 -11.03
N SER A 37 8.64 -1.10 -11.11
CA SER A 37 9.86 -1.87 -10.85
C SER A 37 9.83 -2.47 -9.43
N SER A 38 10.50 -3.62 -9.24
CA SER A 38 10.56 -4.28 -7.93
C SER A 38 11.25 -3.40 -6.88
N GLN A 39 12.02 -2.43 -7.32
CA GLN A 39 12.74 -1.48 -6.47
C GLN A 39 12.52 -0.08 -7.02
N PRO A 40 11.39 0.58 -6.70
CA PRO A 40 11.13 1.94 -7.18
C PRO A 40 12.25 2.90 -6.77
N LYS A 41 12.69 3.75 -7.71
CA LYS A 41 13.85 4.62 -7.52
C LYS A 41 13.49 6.10 -7.40
N CYS A 42 12.20 6.43 -7.36
CA CYS A 42 11.74 7.80 -7.15
C CYS A 42 10.38 7.76 -6.46
N ASP A 43 10.03 8.86 -5.79
CA ASP A 43 8.79 8.95 -5.04
C ASP A 43 7.57 8.77 -5.93
N GLN A 44 7.61 9.32 -7.15
CA GLN A 44 6.49 9.19 -8.09
C GLN A 44 6.23 7.73 -8.43
N GLU A 45 7.26 6.94 -8.70
CA GLU A 45 7.13 5.52 -8.99
C GLU A 45 6.63 4.75 -7.77
N THR A 46 7.10 5.12 -6.59
CA THR A 46 6.67 4.49 -5.34
C THR A 46 5.19 4.76 -5.08
N ILE A 47 4.74 5.99 -5.27
CA ILE A 47 3.32 6.37 -5.13
C ILE A 47 2.47 5.63 -6.16
N GLU A 48 2.94 5.58 -7.41
CA GLU A 48 2.24 4.85 -8.48
C GLU A 48 2.09 3.37 -8.13
N GLY A 49 3.13 2.75 -7.59
CA GLY A 49 3.08 1.37 -7.15
C GLY A 49 2.06 1.15 -6.04
N ALA A 50 2.03 2.02 -5.05
CA ALA A 50 1.05 1.96 -3.97
C ALA A 50 -0.38 2.10 -4.51
N TYR A 51 -0.59 3.05 -5.43
CA TYR A 51 -1.88 3.26 -6.06
C TYR A 51 -2.32 2.05 -6.88
N ASN A 52 -1.41 1.47 -7.68
CA ASN A 52 -1.71 0.29 -8.49
C ASN A 52 -2.11 -0.91 -7.63
N ARG A 53 -1.45 -1.09 -6.48
CA ARG A 53 -1.84 -2.15 -5.53
C ARG A 53 -3.24 -1.91 -4.98
N ALA A 54 -3.55 -0.69 -4.58
CA ALA A 54 -4.89 -0.36 -4.08
C ALA A 54 -5.96 -0.56 -5.17
N LYS A 55 -5.69 -0.10 -6.39
CA LYS A 55 -6.63 -0.23 -7.52
C LYS A 55 -6.94 -1.67 -7.88
N ALA A 56 -5.99 -2.58 -7.67
CA ALA A 56 -6.17 -4.00 -8.01
C ALA A 56 -7.06 -4.75 -7.01
N LEU A 57 -7.42 -4.11 -5.90
CA LEU A 57 -8.25 -4.72 -4.86
C LEU A 57 -9.75 -4.62 -5.21
N PRO A 58 -10.62 -5.41 -4.53
CA PRO A 58 -12.04 -5.42 -4.83
C PRO A 58 -12.66 -4.03 -4.74
N LYS A 59 -13.45 -3.66 -5.75
CA LYS A 59 -14.14 -2.37 -5.80
C LYS A 59 -15.23 -2.28 -4.76
N ASN A 60 -15.69 -1.06 -4.50
CA ASN A 60 -16.74 -0.77 -3.52
C ASN A 60 -16.34 -1.14 -2.09
N SER A 61 -15.05 -1.06 -1.80
CA SER A 61 -14.51 -1.35 -0.47
C SER A 61 -13.38 -0.38 -0.15
N PHE A 62 -13.01 -0.29 1.12
CA PHE A 62 -11.78 0.41 1.50
C PHE A 62 -10.58 -0.43 1.05
N ARG A 63 -9.64 0.22 0.36
CA ARG A 63 -8.49 -0.45 -0.25
C ARG A 63 -7.22 0.32 0.11
N ILE A 64 -6.21 -0.40 0.57
CA ILE A 64 -4.92 0.19 0.93
C ILE A 64 -3.83 -0.44 0.08
N GLY A 65 -3.04 0.38 -0.58
CA GLY A 65 -1.81 -0.03 -1.24
C GLY A 65 -0.62 0.56 -0.51
N LEU A 66 0.40 -0.25 -0.29
CA LEU A 66 1.64 0.17 0.34
C LEU A 66 2.81 -0.14 -0.59
N GLU A 67 3.74 0.79 -0.71
CA GLU A 67 4.94 0.58 -1.50
C GLU A 67 6.13 1.29 -0.87
N ALA A 68 7.31 0.66 -0.99
CA ALA A 68 8.56 1.23 -0.53
C ALA A 68 9.44 1.51 -1.73
N GLY A 69 10.24 2.56 -1.65
CA GLY A 69 11.16 2.94 -2.72
C GLY A 69 12.47 3.47 -2.18
N ILE A 70 13.39 3.72 -3.09
CA ILE A 70 14.69 4.30 -2.78
C ILE A 70 14.81 5.62 -3.53
N GLU A 71 15.33 6.64 -2.85
CA GLU A 71 15.64 7.91 -3.48
C GLU A 71 17.04 8.36 -3.07
N MET A 72 17.80 8.86 -4.06
CA MET A 72 19.13 9.41 -3.82
C MET A 72 19.04 10.93 -3.76
N LEU A 73 19.49 11.49 -2.64
CA LEU A 73 19.54 12.95 -2.43
C LEU A 73 20.90 13.33 -1.89
N ASN A 74 21.59 14.22 -2.60
CA ASN A 74 22.91 14.72 -2.18
C ASN A 74 23.90 13.59 -1.86
N GLY A 75 23.86 12.51 -2.66
CA GLY A 75 24.77 11.37 -2.48
C GLY A 75 24.38 10.43 -1.37
N GLN A 76 23.24 10.64 -0.71
CA GLN A 76 22.74 9.73 0.33
C GLN A 76 21.50 8.98 -0.16
N MET A 77 21.38 7.73 0.32
CA MET A 77 20.23 6.88 -0.01
C MET A 77 19.17 7.01 1.07
N TYR A 78 17.95 7.26 0.64
CA TYR A 78 16.79 7.32 1.53
C TYR A 78 15.80 6.23 1.15
N LEU A 79 15.24 5.58 2.17
CA LEU A 79 14.11 4.67 1.98
C LEU A 79 12.83 5.46 2.19
N THR A 80 11.89 5.32 1.26
CA THR A 80 10.60 6.00 1.34
C THR A 80 9.49 4.96 1.36
N ASN A 81 8.41 5.26 2.09
CA ASN A 81 7.23 4.42 2.13
C ASN A 81 6.02 5.29 1.88
N PHE A 82 5.13 4.83 0.99
CA PHE A 82 3.88 5.53 0.71
C PHE A 82 2.70 4.58 0.87
N GLY A 83 1.61 5.12 1.41
CA GLY A 83 0.35 4.42 1.48
C GLY A 83 -0.70 5.17 0.70
N VAL A 84 -1.52 4.44 -0.03
CA VAL A 84 -2.67 4.98 -0.76
C VAL A 84 -3.92 4.33 -0.21
N LEU A 85 -4.88 5.14 0.20
CA LEU A 85 -6.19 4.67 0.65
C LEU A 85 -7.22 5.09 -0.39
N ILE A 86 -7.97 4.12 -0.89
CA ILE A 86 -9.11 4.39 -1.78
C ILE A 86 -10.38 3.96 -1.03
N ASP A 87 -11.35 4.87 -0.93
CA ASP A 87 -12.60 4.56 -0.24
C ASP A 87 -13.58 3.82 -1.18
N PRO A 88 -14.74 3.33 -0.67
CA PRO A 88 -15.69 2.61 -1.51
C PRO A 88 -16.22 3.40 -2.72
N ASN A 89 -16.11 4.72 -2.71
CA ASN A 89 -16.53 5.59 -3.80
C ASN A 89 -15.39 5.97 -4.76
N ASP A 90 -14.25 5.28 -4.66
CA ASP A 90 -13.06 5.48 -5.49
C ASP A 90 -12.40 6.86 -5.32
N ASN A 91 -12.46 7.38 -4.11
CA ASN A 91 -11.77 8.65 -3.79
C ASN A 91 -10.43 8.45 -3.09
#